data_1153453f48885d4eb3b3fda7297e2bbe
#
_entry.id   1153453f48885d4eb3b3fda7297e2bbe
#
_cell.length_a   1.000
_cell.length_b   1.000
_cell.length_c   1.000
_cell.angle_alpha   90.00
_cell.angle_beta   90.00
_cell.angle_gamma   90.00
#
_symmetry.space_group_name_H-M   'P 1'
#
loop_
_entity.id
_entity.type
_entity.pdbx_description
1 polymer ?
#
loop_
_entity_poly.entity_id
_entity_poly.type
_entity_poly.pdbx_seq_one_letter_code
_entity_poly.pdbx_strand_id
1 'polypeptide(L)'
;MTIDVREIADLGPDDRVAFFDRDAGIEAVRGDVREIVNRVHEEGDVAVREFTSEFDGVEVGNLEITDECERAYEGLDTELREAIEAAATNVREFHEAQVPEDWRREFGEGRELGRRFRPIERVGVYVPGGEAAYPSSAIMGVVPAVVAGVEHVTVVTPPADELNPATLGAIHAAGADAVYSVGGAQAVAALAYGTETITRVQKIVGPGNKWVTAAKAEVRGDVEIDFLAGPSEVVVIADETADPELVAAELVAQAEHDPNASVVAVTDDEETGEAIAAAVDAQASAREREDVIREALANEASGILRARSMSEAILFTEEYAPEHLSILAADDEEVLARVDSAGSVFLGPETPVAAGDYASGTNHVLPTNGGAHVAGGLSVETFLRSTTVQRLSASGLSELGETITTLAEAEGLEAHAASVRTRIEGAEAETEPTDSE
;
A
#
# COMPACT_ATOMS: atom_id res chain seq x y z
N MET A 1 -6.56 -26.74 18.17
CA MET A 1 -5.09 -26.98 18.22
C MET A 1 -4.54 -25.78 18.93
N THR A 2 -3.74 -25.95 19.99
CA THR A 2 -3.14 -24.83 20.72
C THR A 2 -1.92 -24.38 19.94
N ILE A 3 -1.72 -23.08 19.77
CA ILE A 3 -0.50 -22.53 19.16
C ILE A 3 0.68 -22.80 20.10
N ASP A 4 1.77 -23.38 19.57
CA ASP A 4 2.92 -23.75 20.38
C ASP A 4 3.93 -22.60 20.48
N VAL A 5 4.55 -22.49 21.69
CA VAL A 5 5.69 -21.57 21.89
C VAL A 5 6.96 -22.27 21.40
N ARG A 6 7.69 -21.61 20.49
CA ARG A 6 8.93 -22.13 19.89
C ARG A 6 10.10 -21.20 20.17
N GLU A 7 11.28 -21.75 20.40
CA GLU A 7 12.51 -20.96 20.50
C GLU A 7 12.95 -20.48 19.11
N ILE A 8 13.27 -19.20 18.96
CA ILE A 8 13.88 -18.68 17.72
C ILE A 8 15.17 -19.42 17.39
N ALA A 9 15.95 -19.77 18.42
CA ALA A 9 17.22 -20.47 18.26
C ALA A 9 17.08 -21.91 17.71
N ASP A 10 15.91 -22.52 17.88
CA ASP A 10 15.61 -23.89 17.45
C ASP A 10 14.95 -23.96 16.07
N LEU A 11 14.61 -22.80 15.47
CA LEU A 11 14.05 -22.75 14.11
C LEU A 11 15.08 -23.26 13.10
N GLY A 12 14.75 -24.39 12.47
CA GLY A 12 15.52 -24.96 11.38
C GLY A 12 15.44 -24.12 10.09
N PRO A 13 16.21 -24.50 9.05
CA PRO A 13 16.15 -23.82 7.75
C PRO A 13 14.75 -23.81 7.14
N ASP A 14 14.00 -24.91 7.25
CA ASP A 14 12.66 -25.03 6.67
C ASP A 14 11.64 -24.16 7.43
N ASP A 15 11.75 -24.11 8.79
CA ASP A 15 10.92 -23.20 9.61
C ASP A 15 11.17 -21.73 9.24
N ARG A 16 12.45 -21.36 9.05
CA ARG A 16 12.80 -19.99 8.63
C ARG A 16 12.21 -19.65 7.27
N VAL A 17 12.29 -20.57 6.30
CA VAL A 17 11.66 -20.36 4.99
C VAL A 17 10.18 -20.12 5.15
N ALA A 18 9.47 -20.90 5.99
CA ALA A 18 8.03 -20.70 6.21
C ALA A 18 7.70 -19.31 6.76
N PHE A 19 8.50 -18.77 7.69
CA PHE A 19 8.29 -17.43 8.23
C PHE A 19 8.63 -16.29 7.25
N PHE A 20 9.63 -16.48 6.39
CA PHE A 20 10.16 -15.38 5.57
C PHE A 20 9.79 -15.48 4.08
N ASP A 21 9.25 -16.60 3.62
CA ASP A 21 8.75 -16.80 2.24
C ASP A 21 7.22 -16.96 2.26
N ARG A 22 6.52 -15.83 2.39
CA ARG A 22 5.07 -15.74 2.50
C ARG A 22 4.43 -15.44 1.14
N ASP A 23 4.68 -16.33 0.16
CA ASP A 23 4.25 -16.15 -1.23
C ASP A 23 2.73 -15.92 -1.37
N ALA A 24 2.37 -14.93 -2.14
CA ALA A 24 0.97 -14.62 -2.49
C ALA A 24 0.31 -15.66 -3.43
N GLY A 25 1.01 -16.75 -3.80
CA GLY A 25 0.50 -17.79 -4.70
C GLY A 25 0.29 -17.36 -6.15
N ILE A 26 0.96 -16.31 -6.58
CA ILE A 26 0.80 -15.67 -7.91
C ILE A 26 1.15 -16.65 -9.05
N GLU A 27 2.24 -17.40 -8.92
CA GLU A 27 2.73 -18.29 -9.97
C GLU A 27 1.72 -19.39 -10.34
N ALA A 28 0.94 -19.85 -9.38
CA ALA A 28 -0.08 -20.89 -9.60
C ALA A 28 -1.21 -20.45 -10.55
N VAL A 29 -1.52 -19.16 -10.62
CA VAL A 29 -2.62 -18.60 -11.42
C VAL A 29 -2.16 -17.75 -12.59
N ARG A 30 -0.86 -17.53 -12.73
CA ARG A 30 -0.27 -16.59 -13.69
C ARG A 30 -0.62 -16.88 -15.16
N GLY A 31 -0.73 -18.17 -15.53
CA GLY A 31 -1.09 -18.57 -16.89
C GLY A 31 -2.50 -18.13 -17.25
N ASP A 32 -3.45 -18.43 -16.38
CA ASP A 32 -4.87 -18.12 -16.58
C ASP A 32 -5.08 -16.59 -16.54
N VAL A 33 -4.42 -15.90 -15.60
CA VAL A 33 -4.48 -14.43 -15.49
C VAL A 33 -3.98 -13.75 -16.76
N ARG A 34 -2.89 -14.23 -17.34
CA ARG A 34 -2.38 -13.69 -18.61
C ARG A 34 -3.40 -13.84 -19.74
N GLU A 35 -4.12 -14.96 -19.82
CA GLU A 35 -5.17 -15.15 -20.80
C GLU A 35 -6.32 -14.16 -20.58
N ILE A 36 -6.78 -13.98 -19.33
CA ILE A 36 -7.82 -12.99 -18.99
C ILE A 36 -7.39 -11.58 -19.38
N VAL A 37 -6.17 -11.17 -18.98
CA VAL A 37 -5.63 -9.84 -19.28
C VAL A 37 -5.55 -9.58 -20.78
N ASN A 38 -5.06 -10.54 -21.58
CA ASN A 38 -4.97 -10.41 -23.02
C ASN A 38 -6.37 -10.31 -23.67
N ARG A 39 -7.33 -11.12 -23.25
CA ARG A 39 -8.68 -11.06 -23.79
C ARG A 39 -9.37 -9.74 -23.49
N VAL A 40 -9.23 -9.20 -22.26
CA VAL A 40 -9.80 -7.88 -21.94
C VAL A 40 -9.14 -6.79 -22.76
N HIS A 41 -7.82 -6.86 -22.99
CA HIS A 41 -7.11 -5.91 -23.82
C HIS A 41 -7.58 -5.92 -25.29
N GLU A 42 -7.91 -7.11 -25.83
CA GLU A 42 -8.34 -7.29 -27.22
C GLU A 42 -9.84 -7.06 -27.44
N GLU A 43 -10.68 -7.48 -26.51
CA GLU A 43 -12.14 -7.58 -26.66
C GLU A 43 -12.92 -6.55 -25.81
N GLY A 44 -12.24 -5.80 -24.93
CA GLY A 44 -12.82 -4.71 -24.12
C GLY A 44 -13.97 -5.17 -23.22
N ASP A 45 -15.08 -4.42 -23.21
CA ASP A 45 -16.27 -4.67 -22.39
C ASP A 45 -16.87 -6.06 -22.61
N VAL A 46 -16.71 -6.65 -23.79
CA VAL A 46 -17.26 -7.99 -24.08
C VAL A 46 -16.58 -9.03 -23.19
N ALA A 47 -15.24 -9.05 -23.15
CA ALA A 47 -14.48 -9.97 -22.31
C ALA A 47 -14.74 -9.69 -20.81
N VAL A 48 -14.82 -8.42 -20.40
CA VAL A 48 -15.13 -8.04 -19.03
C VAL A 48 -16.46 -8.66 -18.57
N ARG A 49 -17.51 -8.55 -19.39
CA ARG A 49 -18.84 -9.08 -19.05
C ARG A 49 -18.88 -10.61 -19.05
N GLU A 50 -18.19 -11.24 -19.99
CA GLU A 50 -18.11 -12.72 -20.05
C GLU A 50 -17.40 -13.26 -18.82
N PHE A 51 -16.25 -12.73 -18.43
CA PHE A 51 -15.52 -13.15 -17.23
C PHE A 51 -16.29 -12.83 -15.94
N THR A 52 -16.96 -11.69 -15.88
CA THR A 52 -17.84 -11.36 -14.75
C THR A 52 -18.96 -12.37 -14.58
N SER A 53 -19.63 -12.76 -15.68
CA SER A 53 -20.66 -13.80 -15.62
C SER A 53 -20.08 -15.17 -15.25
N GLU A 54 -18.89 -15.51 -15.76
CA GLU A 54 -18.25 -16.81 -15.51
C GLU A 54 -17.74 -16.96 -14.07
N PHE A 55 -17.05 -15.92 -13.54
CA PHE A 55 -16.36 -16.02 -12.25
C PHE A 55 -17.20 -15.54 -11.08
N ASP A 56 -17.98 -14.49 -11.28
CA ASP A 56 -18.81 -13.90 -10.23
C ASP A 56 -20.25 -14.43 -10.27
N GLY A 57 -20.67 -15.14 -11.34
CA GLY A 57 -22.00 -15.70 -11.51
C GLY A 57 -23.10 -14.66 -11.72
N VAL A 58 -22.73 -13.40 -11.98
CA VAL A 58 -23.66 -12.26 -12.10
C VAL A 58 -23.69 -11.72 -13.53
N GLU A 59 -24.87 -11.57 -14.09
CA GLU A 59 -25.09 -10.89 -15.36
C GLU A 59 -25.18 -9.37 -15.15
N VAL A 60 -24.10 -8.64 -15.40
CA VAL A 60 -24.05 -7.19 -15.21
C VAL A 60 -24.57 -6.46 -16.44
N GLY A 61 -25.71 -5.79 -16.32
CA GLY A 61 -26.30 -4.98 -17.39
C GLY A 61 -25.50 -3.71 -17.68
N ASN A 62 -25.34 -2.84 -16.67
CA ASN A 62 -24.50 -1.66 -16.69
C ASN A 62 -23.30 -1.90 -15.78
N LEU A 63 -22.09 -1.68 -16.29
CA LEU A 63 -20.88 -1.80 -15.46
C LEU A 63 -20.73 -0.64 -14.46
N GLU A 64 -21.14 0.57 -14.86
CA GLU A 64 -21.06 1.76 -14.03
C GLU A 64 -22.19 1.79 -12.99
N ILE A 65 -21.83 2.03 -11.74
CA ILE A 65 -22.71 2.04 -10.56
C ILE A 65 -22.48 3.27 -9.68
N THR A 66 -22.00 4.37 -10.23
CA THR A 66 -21.70 5.61 -9.48
C THR A 66 -22.95 6.17 -8.79
N ASP A 67 -24.09 6.20 -9.48
CA ASP A 67 -25.36 6.65 -8.91
C ASP A 67 -25.90 5.71 -7.81
N GLU A 68 -25.55 4.42 -7.88
CA GLU A 68 -25.87 3.43 -6.84
C GLU A 68 -25.11 3.71 -5.54
N CYS A 69 -23.85 4.17 -5.63
CA CYS A 69 -23.05 4.55 -4.47
C CYS A 69 -23.64 5.77 -3.75
N GLU A 70 -24.08 6.79 -4.49
CA GLU A 70 -24.76 7.96 -3.92
C GLU A 70 -26.06 7.54 -3.20
N ARG A 71 -26.90 6.74 -3.86
CA ARG A 71 -28.15 6.23 -3.26
C ARG A 71 -27.89 5.35 -2.03
N ALA A 72 -26.86 4.53 -2.06
CA ALA A 72 -26.47 3.71 -0.92
C ALA A 72 -26.05 4.59 0.26
N TYR A 73 -25.23 5.62 0.02
CA TYR A 73 -24.82 6.58 1.05
C TYR A 73 -26.01 7.31 1.68
N GLU A 74 -26.96 7.80 0.85
CA GLU A 74 -28.18 8.44 1.34
C GLU A 74 -29.06 7.49 2.19
N GLY A 75 -29.02 6.20 1.87
CA GLY A 75 -29.80 5.13 2.53
C GLY A 75 -29.15 4.54 3.78
N LEU A 76 -27.89 4.87 4.10
CA LEU A 76 -27.24 4.38 5.32
C LEU A 76 -27.97 4.87 6.58
N ASP A 77 -27.98 4.03 7.61
CA ASP A 77 -28.37 4.50 8.94
C ASP A 77 -27.40 5.58 9.44
N THR A 78 -27.89 6.41 10.34
CA THR A 78 -27.14 7.61 10.80
C THR A 78 -25.83 7.23 11.49
N GLU A 79 -25.83 6.17 12.31
CA GLU A 79 -24.65 5.74 13.09
C GLU A 79 -23.54 5.25 12.16
N LEU A 80 -23.85 4.41 11.20
CA LEU A 80 -22.88 3.91 10.23
C LEU A 80 -22.35 5.03 9.31
N ARG A 81 -23.22 5.93 8.87
CA ARG A 81 -22.79 7.07 8.07
C ARG A 81 -21.85 8.01 8.83
N GLU A 82 -22.16 8.35 10.09
CA GLU A 82 -21.31 9.17 10.92
C GLU A 82 -19.95 8.49 11.18
N ALA A 83 -19.90 7.16 11.35
CA ALA A 83 -18.67 6.40 11.50
C ALA A 83 -17.81 6.44 10.23
N ILE A 84 -18.39 6.26 9.04
CA ILE A 84 -17.71 6.36 7.75
C ILE A 84 -17.15 7.78 7.53
N GLU A 85 -17.95 8.81 7.81
CA GLU A 85 -17.52 10.20 7.67
C GLU A 85 -16.38 10.56 8.63
N ALA A 86 -16.43 10.08 9.88
CA ALA A 86 -15.38 10.27 10.87
C ALA A 86 -14.07 9.60 10.45
N ALA A 87 -14.13 8.34 10.01
CA ALA A 87 -12.97 7.62 9.48
C ALA A 87 -12.36 8.32 8.26
N ALA A 88 -13.18 8.69 7.28
CA ALA A 88 -12.74 9.42 6.09
C ALA A 88 -12.11 10.79 6.44
N THR A 89 -12.63 11.47 7.46
CA THR A 89 -12.07 12.74 7.94
C THR A 89 -10.70 12.54 8.56
N ASN A 90 -10.54 11.57 9.46
CA ASN A 90 -9.25 11.30 10.10
C ASN A 90 -8.18 10.87 9.08
N VAL A 91 -8.56 10.01 8.12
CA VAL A 91 -7.65 9.61 7.03
C VAL A 91 -7.26 10.83 6.18
N ARG A 92 -8.20 11.73 5.90
CA ARG A 92 -7.94 12.96 5.15
C ARG A 92 -6.96 13.87 5.89
N GLU A 93 -7.19 14.14 7.17
CA GLU A 93 -6.33 15.00 7.98
C GLU A 93 -4.89 14.48 8.05
N PHE A 94 -4.72 13.18 8.25
CA PHE A 94 -3.39 12.55 8.27
C PHE A 94 -2.67 12.67 6.93
N HIS A 95 -3.40 12.44 5.82
CA HIS A 95 -2.82 12.50 4.48
C HIS A 95 -2.59 13.93 3.99
N GLU A 96 -3.39 14.91 4.42
CA GLU A 96 -3.13 16.34 4.14
C GLU A 96 -1.78 16.79 4.72
N ALA A 97 -1.38 16.26 5.87
CA ALA A 97 -0.08 16.55 6.48
C ALA A 97 1.11 15.99 5.67
N GLN A 98 0.88 15.05 4.75
CA GLN A 98 1.91 14.45 3.90
C GLN A 98 2.13 15.20 2.58
N VAL A 99 1.24 16.12 2.20
CA VAL A 99 1.32 16.80 0.91
C VAL A 99 2.60 17.66 0.84
N PRO A 100 3.55 17.34 -0.06
CA PRO A 100 4.80 18.08 -0.14
C PRO A 100 4.62 19.43 -0.84
N GLU A 101 5.36 20.42 -0.39
CA GLU A 101 5.42 21.73 -1.03
C GLU A 101 6.42 21.76 -2.20
N ASP A 102 6.09 22.49 -3.27
CA ASP A 102 7.05 22.87 -4.31
C ASP A 102 8.15 23.73 -3.66
N TRP A 103 9.41 23.47 -4.00
CA TRP A 103 10.49 24.26 -3.46
C TRP A 103 11.56 24.59 -4.50
N ARG A 104 12.23 25.75 -4.32
CA ARG A 104 13.42 26.16 -5.05
C ARG A 104 14.40 26.81 -4.08
N ARG A 105 15.67 26.54 -4.24
CA ARG A 105 16.75 27.06 -3.40
C ARG A 105 17.96 27.35 -4.24
N GLU A 106 18.77 28.31 -3.81
CA GLU A 106 20.07 28.61 -4.38
C GLU A 106 21.13 27.68 -3.77
N PHE A 107 21.93 27.04 -4.62
CA PHE A 107 22.98 26.06 -4.28
C PHE A 107 24.38 26.57 -4.62
N GLY A 108 24.56 27.86 -4.75
CA GLY A 108 25.74 28.58 -5.15
C GLY A 108 25.32 29.79 -5.96
N GLU A 109 26.22 30.70 -6.22
CA GLU A 109 25.89 31.92 -6.94
C GLU A 109 25.32 31.63 -8.33
N GLY A 110 24.07 32.04 -8.55
CA GLY A 110 23.38 31.85 -9.83
C GLY A 110 23.00 30.42 -10.18
N ARG A 111 22.89 29.53 -9.17
CA ARG A 111 22.46 28.14 -9.35
C ARG A 111 21.19 27.83 -8.52
N GLU A 112 20.02 28.05 -9.09
CA GLU A 112 18.72 27.72 -8.49
C GLU A 112 18.29 26.32 -8.90
N LEU A 113 18.05 25.44 -7.92
CA LEU A 113 17.52 24.10 -8.13
C LEU A 113 16.23 23.92 -7.29
N GLY A 114 15.34 23.03 -7.74
CA GLY A 114 14.11 22.77 -7.01
C GLY A 114 13.38 21.51 -7.43
N ARG A 115 12.29 21.23 -6.73
CA ARG A 115 11.33 20.15 -7.06
C ARG A 115 9.93 20.71 -7.14
N ARG A 116 9.17 20.18 -8.07
CA ARG A 116 7.74 20.39 -8.21
C ARG A 116 7.03 19.07 -8.06
N PHE A 117 5.92 19.07 -7.32
CA PHE A 117 5.08 17.89 -7.12
C PHE A 117 3.75 18.09 -7.83
N ARG A 118 3.33 17.11 -8.58
CA ARG A 118 2.07 17.14 -9.33
C ARG A 118 1.39 15.78 -9.24
N PRO A 119 0.07 15.76 -9.01
CA PRO A 119 -0.66 14.51 -9.03
C PRO A 119 -0.59 13.83 -10.40
N ILE A 120 -0.74 12.53 -10.41
CA ILE A 120 -1.12 11.79 -11.61
C ILE A 120 -2.60 12.12 -11.92
N GLU A 121 -3.00 11.97 -13.17
CA GLU A 121 -4.31 12.45 -13.62
C GLU A 121 -5.43 11.46 -13.28
N ARG A 122 -5.20 10.14 -13.48
CA ARG A 122 -6.20 9.08 -13.32
C ARG A 122 -5.66 7.91 -12.51
N VAL A 123 -6.42 7.49 -11.52
CA VAL A 123 -6.11 6.37 -10.64
C VAL A 123 -7.27 5.39 -10.61
N GLY A 124 -6.95 4.10 -10.61
CA GLY A 124 -7.89 3.02 -10.34
C GLY A 124 -7.68 2.48 -8.93
N VAL A 125 -8.74 2.41 -8.15
CA VAL A 125 -8.75 1.82 -6.81
C VAL A 125 -9.51 0.51 -6.87
N TYR A 126 -8.86 -0.59 -6.53
CA TYR A 126 -9.52 -1.87 -6.35
C TYR A 126 -10.05 -1.98 -4.93
N VAL A 127 -11.36 -2.07 -4.78
CA VAL A 127 -12.01 -2.33 -3.49
C VAL A 127 -12.51 -3.78 -3.48
N PRO A 128 -12.07 -4.63 -2.56
CA PRO A 128 -12.52 -6.00 -2.49
C PRO A 128 -14.04 -6.12 -2.32
N GLY A 129 -14.56 -7.25 -2.74
CA GLY A 129 -15.95 -7.63 -2.56
C GLY A 129 -16.03 -9.07 -2.07
N GLY A 130 -17.21 -9.60 -1.88
CA GLY A 130 -17.49 -10.95 -1.41
C GLY A 130 -18.44 -10.93 -0.22
N GLU A 131 -18.23 -11.86 0.73
CA GLU A 131 -19.13 -12.01 1.91
C GLU A 131 -19.00 -10.85 2.91
N ALA A 132 -17.83 -10.22 3.00
CA ALA A 132 -17.57 -9.10 3.91
C ALA A 132 -17.79 -7.75 3.24
N ALA A 133 -18.13 -6.73 4.05
CA ALA A 133 -18.11 -5.32 3.66
C ALA A 133 -16.69 -4.76 3.78
N TYR A 134 -16.31 -3.87 2.86
CA TYR A 134 -14.98 -3.24 2.84
C TYR A 134 -15.05 -1.70 2.80
N PRO A 135 -15.80 -1.04 3.68
CA PRO A 135 -15.87 0.41 3.72
C PRO A 135 -14.51 1.05 4.01
N SER A 136 -13.71 0.45 4.88
CA SER A 136 -12.38 0.92 5.22
C SER A 136 -11.43 0.90 4.01
N SER A 137 -11.39 -0.19 3.23
CA SER A 137 -10.56 -0.26 2.02
C SER A 137 -10.94 0.77 0.97
N ALA A 138 -12.23 1.13 0.87
CA ALA A 138 -12.68 2.21 0.01
C ALA A 138 -12.11 3.57 0.47
N ILE A 139 -12.20 3.87 1.76
CA ILE A 139 -11.66 5.10 2.35
C ILE A 139 -10.13 5.16 2.15
N MET A 140 -9.42 4.08 2.51
CA MET A 140 -7.96 4.01 2.46
C MET A 140 -7.40 4.12 1.04
N GLY A 141 -8.12 3.64 0.03
CA GLY A 141 -7.69 3.74 -1.37
C GLY A 141 -8.02 5.08 -2.02
N VAL A 142 -9.22 5.62 -1.73
CA VAL A 142 -9.75 6.81 -2.43
C VAL A 142 -9.29 8.12 -1.78
N VAL A 143 -9.39 8.25 -0.45
CA VAL A 143 -9.10 9.52 0.24
C VAL A 143 -7.69 10.05 -0.03
N PRO A 144 -6.61 9.23 0.04
CA PRO A 144 -5.26 9.72 -0.25
C PRO A 144 -5.08 10.20 -1.70
N ALA A 145 -5.76 9.56 -2.67
CA ALA A 145 -5.74 9.98 -4.06
C ALA A 145 -6.42 11.35 -4.24
N VAL A 146 -7.57 11.55 -3.61
CA VAL A 146 -8.29 12.83 -3.60
C VAL A 146 -7.45 13.93 -2.94
N VAL A 147 -6.83 13.65 -1.79
CA VAL A 147 -5.95 14.59 -1.07
C VAL A 147 -4.71 14.97 -1.91
N ALA A 148 -4.15 14.02 -2.64
CA ALA A 148 -3.05 14.29 -3.58
C ALA A 148 -3.45 15.20 -4.74
N GLY A 149 -4.76 15.37 -4.99
CA GLY A 149 -5.31 16.17 -6.10
C GLY A 149 -5.41 15.41 -7.41
N VAL A 150 -5.58 14.09 -7.37
CA VAL A 150 -5.90 13.28 -8.56
C VAL A 150 -7.21 13.76 -9.16
N GLU A 151 -7.25 13.98 -10.49
CA GLU A 151 -8.43 14.56 -11.17
C GLU A 151 -9.56 13.54 -11.36
N HIS A 152 -9.21 12.24 -11.50
CA HIS A 152 -10.16 11.15 -11.70
C HIS A 152 -9.78 9.92 -10.88
N VAL A 153 -10.56 9.63 -9.85
CA VAL A 153 -10.43 8.42 -9.04
C VAL A 153 -11.55 7.45 -9.42
N THR A 154 -11.16 6.39 -10.10
CA THR A 154 -12.04 5.32 -10.56
C THR A 154 -11.97 4.15 -9.58
N VAL A 155 -13.12 3.68 -9.08
CA VAL A 155 -13.20 2.50 -8.23
C VAL A 155 -13.75 1.32 -9.02
N VAL A 156 -13.15 0.14 -8.83
CA VAL A 156 -13.71 -1.15 -9.26
C VAL A 156 -13.95 -2.02 -8.04
N THR A 157 -15.10 -2.69 -8.00
CA THR A 157 -15.45 -3.63 -6.93
C THR A 157 -16.22 -4.82 -7.54
N PRO A 158 -15.97 -6.06 -7.08
CA PRO A 158 -16.66 -7.22 -7.60
C PRO A 158 -18.19 -7.09 -7.52
N PRO A 159 -18.91 -7.54 -8.53
CA PRO A 159 -20.38 -7.60 -8.51
C PRO A 159 -20.87 -8.63 -7.51
N ALA A 160 -22.09 -8.42 -7.03
CA ALA A 160 -22.85 -9.37 -6.24
C ALA A 160 -24.33 -9.21 -6.58
N ASP A 161 -25.15 -10.23 -6.25
CA ASP A 161 -26.61 -10.12 -6.38
C ASP A 161 -27.17 -8.93 -5.61
N GLU A 162 -26.59 -8.63 -4.46
CA GLU A 162 -26.86 -7.44 -3.67
C GLU A 162 -25.53 -6.86 -3.19
N LEU A 163 -25.16 -5.70 -3.72
CA LEU A 163 -23.93 -4.99 -3.33
C LEU A 163 -24.08 -4.42 -1.92
N ASN A 164 -23.03 -4.52 -1.12
CA ASN A 164 -23.05 -4.08 0.27
C ASN A 164 -23.18 -2.55 0.37
N PRO A 165 -24.27 -2.02 0.98
CA PRO A 165 -24.49 -0.57 1.03
C PRO A 165 -23.45 0.19 1.82
N ALA A 166 -22.81 -0.42 2.83
CA ALA A 166 -21.73 0.20 3.60
C ALA A 166 -20.49 0.44 2.73
N THR A 167 -20.12 -0.53 1.88
CA THR A 167 -19.00 -0.38 0.93
C THR A 167 -19.31 0.69 -0.11
N LEU A 168 -20.49 0.65 -0.74
CA LEU A 168 -20.89 1.65 -1.74
C LEU A 168 -20.97 3.05 -1.14
N GLY A 169 -21.59 3.19 0.05
CA GLY A 169 -21.67 4.47 0.76
C GLY A 169 -20.30 5.04 1.13
N ALA A 170 -19.36 4.19 1.53
CA ALA A 170 -17.99 4.61 1.83
C ALA A 170 -17.22 5.04 0.58
N ILE A 171 -17.40 4.38 -0.57
CA ILE A 171 -16.83 4.80 -1.85
C ILE A 171 -17.31 6.22 -2.22
N HIS A 172 -18.61 6.48 -2.06
CA HIS A 172 -19.19 7.81 -2.31
C HIS A 172 -18.62 8.85 -1.31
N ALA A 173 -18.62 8.54 -0.01
CA ALA A 173 -18.14 9.45 1.03
C ALA A 173 -16.63 9.77 0.89
N ALA A 174 -15.85 8.83 0.39
CA ALA A 174 -14.42 9.01 0.12
C ALA A 174 -14.15 9.95 -1.08
N GLY A 175 -15.11 10.09 -2.02
CA GLY A 175 -15.04 11.02 -3.15
C GLY A 175 -14.54 10.41 -4.45
N ALA A 176 -14.91 9.16 -4.76
CA ALA A 176 -14.66 8.54 -6.06
C ALA A 176 -15.49 9.21 -7.17
N ASP A 177 -14.87 9.41 -8.35
CA ASP A 177 -15.53 10.06 -9.50
C ASP A 177 -16.35 9.07 -10.35
N ALA A 178 -15.88 7.82 -10.46
CA ALA A 178 -16.57 6.77 -11.20
C ALA A 178 -16.40 5.42 -10.48
N VAL A 179 -17.46 4.63 -10.47
CA VAL A 179 -17.49 3.33 -9.81
C VAL A 179 -18.01 2.27 -10.75
N TYR A 180 -17.30 1.15 -10.87
CA TYR A 180 -17.68 0.04 -11.74
C TYR A 180 -17.82 -1.27 -10.98
N SER A 181 -18.90 -1.97 -11.25
CA SER A 181 -19.20 -3.31 -10.71
C SER A 181 -18.47 -4.37 -11.55
N VAL A 182 -17.19 -4.52 -11.29
CA VAL A 182 -16.30 -5.52 -11.92
C VAL A 182 -15.18 -5.87 -10.95
N GLY A 183 -14.87 -7.16 -10.81
CA GLY A 183 -13.83 -7.68 -9.91
C GLY A 183 -12.74 -8.44 -10.65
N GLY A 184 -11.86 -9.11 -9.87
CA GLY A 184 -10.88 -10.04 -10.39
C GLY A 184 -9.81 -9.47 -11.33
N ALA A 185 -9.18 -10.37 -12.07
CA ALA A 185 -8.13 -10.02 -13.03
C ALA A 185 -8.66 -9.16 -14.18
N GLN A 186 -9.93 -9.36 -14.59
CA GLN A 186 -10.57 -8.60 -15.65
C GLN A 186 -10.76 -7.14 -15.28
N ALA A 187 -11.01 -6.81 -14.00
CA ALA A 187 -11.10 -5.43 -13.53
C ALA A 187 -9.74 -4.71 -13.61
N VAL A 188 -8.67 -5.40 -13.18
CA VAL A 188 -7.30 -4.86 -13.27
C VAL A 188 -6.91 -4.61 -14.73
N ALA A 189 -7.21 -5.55 -15.63
CA ALA A 189 -6.96 -5.40 -17.06
C ALA A 189 -7.76 -4.24 -17.67
N ALA A 190 -9.04 -4.10 -17.32
CA ALA A 190 -9.89 -2.99 -17.77
C ALA A 190 -9.34 -1.62 -17.32
N LEU A 191 -8.87 -1.51 -16.08
CA LEU A 191 -8.22 -0.28 -15.61
C LEU A 191 -6.89 -0.01 -16.32
N ALA A 192 -6.11 -1.05 -16.61
CA ALA A 192 -4.79 -0.93 -17.22
C ALA A 192 -4.85 -0.49 -18.69
N TYR A 193 -5.77 -1.06 -19.47
CA TYR A 193 -5.83 -0.84 -20.91
C TYR A 193 -6.97 0.07 -21.34
N GLY A 194 -8.00 0.20 -20.52
CA GLY A 194 -9.25 0.84 -20.88
C GLY A 194 -10.16 -0.09 -21.67
N THR A 195 -11.44 0.18 -21.65
CA THR A 195 -12.48 -0.48 -22.46
C THR A 195 -13.42 0.58 -23.03
N GLU A 196 -14.53 0.18 -23.66
CA GLU A 196 -15.54 1.13 -24.13
C GLU A 196 -16.21 1.90 -22.99
N THR A 197 -16.32 1.27 -21.80
CA THR A 197 -16.98 1.87 -20.62
C THR A 197 -15.96 2.38 -19.60
N ILE A 198 -14.87 1.63 -19.34
CA ILE A 198 -13.90 1.93 -18.29
C ILE A 198 -12.71 2.68 -18.87
N THR A 199 -12.48 3.90 -18.39
CA THR A 199 -11.34 4.71 -18.85
C THR A 199 -10.03 4.17 -18.29
N ARG A 200 -9.00 4.06 -19.14
CA ARG A 200 -7.63 3.68 -18.74
C ARG A 200 -7.09 4.61 -17.66
N VAL A 201 -6.43 4.03 -16.65
CA VAL A 201 -5.77 4.77 -15.57
C VAL A 201 -4.24 4.73 -15.69
N GLN A 202 -3.56 5.56 -14.91
CA GLN A 202 -2.10 5.64 -14.88
C GLN A 202 -1.50 4.81 -13.74
N LYS A 203 -2.28 4.56 -12.69
CA LYS A 203 -1.89 3.73 -11.54
C LYS A 203 -3.09 2.96 -11.00
N ILE A 204 -2.84 1.72 -10.57
CA ILE A 204 -3.83 0.86 -9.90
C ILE A 204 -3.34 0.60 -8.49
N VAL A 205 -4.21 0.85 -7.51
CA VAL A 205 -3.94 0.65 -6.08
C VAL A 205 -5.05 -0.17 -5.42
N GLY A 206 -4.77 -0.67 -4.23
CA GLY A 206 -5.74 -1.38 -3.40
C GLY A 206 -5.46 -2.88 -3.30
N PRO A 207 -5.90 -3.51 -2.19
CA PRO A 207 -5.71 -4.92 -1.92
C PRO A 207 -6.63 -5.79 -2.78
N GLY A 208 -6.25 -7.04 -2.97
CA GLY A 208 -7.08 -8.03 -3.65
C GLY A 208 -6.55 -9.44 -3.45
N ASN A 209 -7.31 -10.44 -3.87
CA ASN A 209 -6.91 -11.83 -3.80
C ASN A 209 -5.76 -12.14 -4.80
N LYS A 210 -5.26 -13.39 -4.77
CA LYS A 210 -4.14 -13.84 -5.62
C LYS A 210 -4.34 -13.55 -7.13
N TRP A 211 -5.60 -13.56 -7.63
CA TRP A 211 -5.91 -13.27 -9.03
C TRP A 211 -5.72 -11.80 -9.37
N VAL A 212 -6.13 -10.91 -8.45
CA VAL A 212 -5.94 -9.46 -8.55
C VAL A 212 -4.46 -9.13 -8.46
N THR A 213 -3.74 -9.71 -7.50
CA THR A 213 -2.30 -9.50 -7.32
C THR A 213 -1.51 -10.02 -8.54
N ALA A 214 -1.86 -11.19 -9.07
CA ALA A 214 -1.26 -11.73 -10.30
C ALA A 214 -1.55 -10.84 -11.52
N ALA A 215 -2.76 -10.28 -11.62
CA ALA A 215 -3.10 -9.35 -12.70
C ALA A 215 -2.33 -8.03 -12.59
N LYS A 216 -2.17 -7.48 -11.37
CA LYS A 216 -1.30 -6.31 -11.13
C LYS A 216 0.14 -6.60 -11.56
N ALA A 217 0.66 -7.80 -11.26
CA ALA A 217 1.99 -8.21 -11.69
C ALA A 217 2.11 -8.32 -13.22
N GLU A 218 1.08 -8.82 -13.92
CA GLU A 218 1.08 -8.99 -15.37
C GLU A 218 1.00 -7.65 -16.12
N VAL A 219 0.22 -6.68 -15.61
CA VAL A 219 0.09 -5.36 -16.24
C VAL A 219 1.17 -4.36 -15.83
N ARG A 220 2.07 -4.75 -14.91
CA ARG A 220 3.18 -3.90 -14.46
C ARG A 220 4.14 -3.61 -15.60
N GLY A 221 4.24 -2.37 -16.00
CA GLY A 221 4.99 -1.92 -17.17
C GLY A 221 4.09 -1.20 -18.17
N ASP A 222 2.81 -1.51 -18.21
CA ASP A 222 1.79 -0.80 -19.00
C ASP A 222 1.04 0.23 -18.15
N VAL A 223 0.91 -0.06 -16.86
CA VAL A 223 0.34 0.81 -15.83
C VAL A 223 1.19 0.69 -14.54
N GLU A 224 1.29 1.77 -13.77
CA GLU A 224 1.93 1.71 -12.46
C GLU A 224 1.00 1.02 -11.45
N ILE A 225 1.60 0.31 -10.49
CA ILE A 225 0.87 -0.31 -9.37
C ILE A 225 1.44 0.19 -8.02
N ASP A 226 0.70 0.00 -6.94
CA ASP A 226 1.21 0.18 -5.57
C ASP A 226 2.25 -0.90 -5.25
N PHE A 227 1.80 -2.07 -4.82
CA PHE A 227 2.64 -3.26 -4.57
C PHE A 227 1.85 -4.54 -4.81
N LEU A 228 2.53 -5.67 -4.73
CA LEU A 228 1.93 -7.00 -4.85
C LEU A 228 1.67 -7.53 -3.43
N ALA A 229 0.45 -7.32 -2.93
CA ALA A 229 0.06 -7.77 -1.61
C ALA A 229 -0.19 -9.28 -1.58
N GLY A 230 0.33 -9.92 -0.53
CA GLY A 230 -0.01 -11.27 -0.11
C GLY A 230 -1.09 -11.29 0.98
N PRO A 231 -1.21 -12.40 1.71
CA PRO A 231 -2.06 -12.48 2.91
C PRO A 231 -1.61 -11.46 3.97
N SER A 232 -2.55 -11.04 4.81
CA SER A 232 -2.28 -10.06 5.88
C SER A 232 -1.38 -10.63 6.97
N GLU A 233 -0.61 -9.77 7.60
CA GLU A 233 0.45 -10.12 8.54
C GLU A 233 0.44 -9.23 9.77
N VAL A 234 0.66 -9.83 10.95
CA VAL A 234 0.97 -9.09 12.16
C VAL A 234 2.15 -9.71 12.90
N VAL A 235 3.05 -8.86 13.37
CA VAL A 235 4.03 -9.23 14.41
C VAL A 235 3.75 -8.40 15.65
N VAL A 236 3.71 -9.06 16.82
CA VAL A 236 3.61 -8.40 18.12
C VAL A 236 4.90 -8.66 18.89
N ILE A 237 5.65 -7.60 19.22
CA ILE A 237 6.76 -7.67 20.16
C ILE A 237 6.21 -7.42 21.56
N ALA A 238 6.49 -8.34 22.50
CA ALA A 238 6.05 -8.27 23.88
C ALA A 238 7.20 -8.55 24.86
N ASP A 239 7.34 -7.76 25.92
CA ASP A 239 8.21 -8.06 27.05
C ASP A 239 7.43 -8.64 28.24
N GLU A 240 8.07 -8.83 29.40
CA GLU A 240 7.45 -9.34 30.61
C GLU A 240 6.35 -8.41 31.20
N THR A 241 6.21 -7.18 30.72
CA THR A 241 5.19 -6.22 31.18
C THR A 241 3.94 -6.21 30.31
N ALA A 242 4.00 -6.88 29.14
CA ALA A 242 2.86 -6.96 28.23
C ALA A 242 1.70 -7.74 28.85
N ASP A 243 0.48 -7.24 28.66
CA ASP A 243 -0.72 -8.01 28.98
C ASP A 243 -0.95 -9.11 27.92
N PRO A 244 -0.87 -10.40 28.29
CA PRO A 244 -1.07 -11.50 27.34
C PRO A 244 -2.44 -11.49 26.65
N GLU A 245 -3.48 -10.95 27.31
CA GLU A 245 -4.81 -10.84 26.72
C GLU A 245 -4.86 -9.83 25.58
N LEU A 246 -4.09 -8.73 25.68
CA LEU A 246 -3.98 -7.74 24.59
C LEU A 246 -3.17 -8.30 23.40
N VAL A 247 -2.05 -8.97 23.68
CA VAL A 247 -1.27 -9.64 22.62
C VAL A 247 -2.14 -10.65 21.88
N ALA A 248 -2.86 -11.50 22.62
CA ALA A 248 -3.77 -12.48 22.04
C ALA A 248 -4.88 -11.84 21.20
N ALA A 249 -5.40 -10.69 21.64
CA ALA A 249 -6.44 -9.96 20.92
C ALA A 249 -5.94 -9.49 19.53
N GLU A 250 -4.71 -8.99 19.43
CA GLU A 250 -4.11 -8.59 18.15
C GLU A 250 -3.93 -9.80 17.20
N LEU A 251 -3.38 -10.91 17.72
CA LEU A 251 -3.18 -12.12 16.92
C LEU A 251 -4.51 -12.70 16.42
N VAL A 252 -5.53 -12.77 17.29
CA VAL A 252 -6.84 -13.30 16.94
C VAL A 252 -7.58 -12.39 15.96
N ALA A 253 -7.49 -11.06 16.13
CA ALA A 253 -8.08 -10.10 15.21
C ALA A 253 -7.48 -10.23 13.80
N GLN A 254 -6.17 -10.37 13.70
CA GLN A 254 -5.50 -10.57 12.40
C GLN A 254 -5.84 -11.94 11.79
N ALA A 255 -5.87 -12.99 12.60
CA ALA A 255 -6.20 -14.35 12.15
C ALA A 255 -7.65 -14.46 11.62
N GLU A 256 -8.55 -13.59 12.05
CA GLU A 256 -9.94 -13.56 11.61
C GLU A 256 -10.10 -13.12 10.15
N HIS A 257 -9.12 -12.40 9.58
CA HIS A 257 -9.20 -11.87 8.23
C HIS A 257 -9.23 -12.96 7.15
N ASP A 258 -8.26 -13.89 7.19
CA ASP A 258 -8.08 -14.92 6.15
C ASP A 258 -7.37 -16.16 6.74
N PRO A 259 -7.72 -17.39 6.30
CA PRO A 259 -7.02 -18.61 6.73
C PRO A 259 -5.51 -18.61 6.45
N ASN A 260 -5.06 -17.82 5.47
CA ASN A 260 -3.65 -17.69 5.11
C ASN A 260 -2.94 -16.54 5.84
N ALA A 261 -3.62 -15.81 6.73
CA ALA A 261 -2.99 -14.75 7.51
C ALA A 261 -1.82 -15.28 8.33
N SER A 262 -0.78 -14.46 8.46
CA SER A 262 0.39 -14.78 9.30
C SER A 262 0.33 -13.96 10.58
N VAL A 263 0.32 -14.65 11.72
CA VAL A 263 0.24 -14.02 13.05
C VAL A 263 1.37 -14.49 13.93
N VAL A 264 2.22 -13.57 14.36
CA VAL A 264 3.43 -13.88 15.13
C VAL A 264 3.49 -13.02 16.39
N ALA A 265 3.66 -13.65 17.56
CA ALA A 265 4.13 -12.95 18.75
C ALA A 265 5.59 -13.30 19.01
N VAL A 266 6.40 -12.32 19.40
CA VAL A 266 7.80 -12.52 19.77
C VAL A 266 8.03 -11.93 21.15
N THR A 267 8.49 -12.75 22.10
CA THR A 267 8.79 -12.33 23.46
C THR A 267 10.12 -12.88 23.94
N ASP A 268 10.81 -12.22 24.84
CA ASP A 268 12.01 -12.74 25.49
C ASP A 268 11.74 -13.33 26.89
N ASP A 269 10.47 -13.37 27.30
CA ASP A 269 10.04 -13.95 28.57
C ASP A 269 9.21 -15.23 28.35
N GLU A 270 9.58 -16.32 29.09
CA GLU A 270 8.93 -17.61 28.96
C GLU A 270 7.50 -17.62 29.50
N GLU A 271 7.28 -16.99 30.67
CA GLU A 271 5.96 -16.96 31.31
C GLU A 271 4.98 -16.16 30.47
N THR A 272 5.42 -15.06 29.88
CA THR A 272 4.64 -14.26 28.94
C THR A 272 4.27 -15.05 27.70
N GLY A 273 5.21 -15.78 27.09
CA GLY A 273 4.94 -16.62 25.93
C GLY A 273 3.88 -17.71 26.17
N GLU A 274 3.98 -18.41 27.32
CA GLU A 274 2.98 -19.42 27.70
C GLU A 274 1.60 -18.78 27.98
N ALA A 275 1.57 -17.63 28.64
CA ALA A 275 0.33 -16.90 28.93
C ALA A 275 -0.35 -16.40 27.63
N ILE A 276 0.42 -15.90 26.66
CA ILE A 276 -0.09 -15.52 25.32
C ILE A 276 -0.73 -16.73 24.64
N ALA A 277 -0.07 -17.90 24.64
CA ALA A 277 -0.59 -19.11 24.01
C ALA A 277 -1.93 -19.52 24.61
N ALA A 278 -2.06 -19.46 25.95
CA ALA A 278 -3.30 -19.78 26.64
C ALA A 278 -4.42 -18.76 26.32
N ALA A 279 -4.10 -17.46 26.29
CA ALA A 279 -5.05 -16.41 25.96
C ALA A 279 -5.54 -16.49 24.51
N VAL A 280 -4.64 -16.77 23.54
CA VAL A 280 -5.00 -16.99 22.12
C VAL A 280 -6.00 -18.15 21.98
N ASP A 281 -5.76 -19.31 22.62
CA ASP A 281 -6.67 -20.44 22.55
C ASP A 281 -8.05 -20.13 23.14
N ALA A 282 -8.08 -19.43 24.27
CA ALA A 282 -9.32 -19.02 24.93
C ALA A 282 -10.10 -18.00 24.06
N GLN A 283 -9.44 -17.00 23.52
CA GLN A 283 -10.09 -15.97 22.72
C GLN A 283 -10.56 -16.49 21.36
N ALA A 284 -9.76 -17.32 20.68
CA ALA A 284 -10.15 -17.96 19.42
C ALA A 284 -11.44 -18.78 19.56
N SER A 285 -11.55 -19.58 20.65
CA SER A 285 -12.73 -20.40 20.93
C SER A 285 -14.01 -19.60 21.19
N ALA A 286 -13.88 -18.31 21.48
CA ALA A 286 -15.01 -17.41 21.79
C ALA A 286 -15.50 -16.61 20.58
N ARG A 287 -14.87 -16.75 19.41
CA ARG A 287 -15.19 -15.98 18.19
C ARG A 287 -16.12 -16.72 17.24
N GLU A 288 -16.93 -15.97 16.51
CA GLU A 288 -17.87 -16.55 15.51
C GLU A 288 -17.12 -17.23 14.35
N ARG A 289 -15.95 -16.70 13.95
CA ARG A 289 -15.11 -17.25 12.89
C ARG A 289 -13.98 -18.16 13.41
N GLU A 290 -14.23 -18.92 14.47
CA GLU A 290 -13.23 -19.80 15.10
C GLU A 290 -12.49 -20.68 14.09
N ASP A 291 -13.18 -21.25 13.09
CA ASP A 291 -12.57 -22.14 12.10
C ASP A 291 -11.50 -21.40 11.28
N VAL A 292 -11.78 -20.19 10.80
CA VAL A 292 -10.85 -19.34 10.05
C VAL A 292 -9.64 -18.97 10.92
N ILE A 293 -9.90 -18.53 12.15
CA ILE A 293 -8.85 -18.15 13.11
C ILE A 293 -7.94 -19.35 13.38
N ARG A 294 -8.50 -20.53 13.62
CA ARG A 294 -7.70 -21.72 13.89
C ARG A 294 -6.88 -22.19 12.69
N GLU A 295 -7.36 -22.00 11.48
CA GLU A 295 -6.60 -22.29 10.25
C GLU A 295 -5.42 -21.32 10.11
N ALA A 296 -5.63 -20.03 10.31
CA ALA A 296 -4.57 -19.02 10.30
C ALA A 296 -3.51 -19.25 11.41
N LEU A 297 -3.96 -19.60 12.64
CA LEU A 297 -3.05 -19.95 13.74
C LEU A 297 -2.25 -21.24 13.48
N ALA A 298 -2.73 -22.12 12.62
CA ALA A 298 -2.03 -23.36 12.23
C ALA A 298 -1.12 -23.18 11.02
N ASN A 299 -1.09 -22.00 10.40
CA ASN A 299 -0.20 -21.67 9.29
C ASN A 299 1.26 -21.79 9.74
N GLU A 300 2.12 -22.35 8.89
CA GLU A 300 3.56 -22.51 9.17
C GLU A 300 4.27 -21.15 9.40
N ALA A 301 3.73 -20.05 8.85
CA ALA A 301 4.19 -18.68 9.06
C ALA A 301 3.63 -18.02 10.33
N SER A 302 2.81 -18.73 11.12
CA SER A 302 2.26 -18.25 12.38
C SER A 302 2.94 -18.91 13.59
N GLY A 303 3.00 -18.20 14.72
CA GLY A 303 3.56 -18.79 15.93
C GLY A 303 3.82 -17.80 17.06
N ILE A 304 4.05 -18.34 18.26
CA ILE A 304 4.59 -17.62 19.38
C ILE A 304 6.05 -17.99 19.51
N LEU A 305 6.94 -17.01 19.40
CA LEU A 305 8.37 -17.21 19.34
C LEU A 305 9.03 -16.65 20.60
N ARG A 306 9.84 -17.49 21.27
CA ARG A 306 10.68 -17.07 22.37
C ARG A 306 12.06 -16.70 21.85
N ALA A 307 12.44 -15.45 22.07
CA ALA A 307 13.77 -14.93 21.86
C ALA A 307 14.62 -15.08 23.13
N ARG A 308 15.94 -15.14 23.00
CA ARG A 308 16.86 -15.12 24.14
C ARG A 308 17.02 -13.73 24.77
N SER A 309 16.58 -12.71 24.08
CA SER A 309 16.61 -11.31 24.48
C SER A 309 15.75 -10.47 23.56
N MET A 310 15.32 -9.28 24.01
CA MET A 310 14.64 -8.29 23.19
C MET A 310 15.42 -7.93 21.91
N SER A 311 16.75 -7.93 21.96
CA SER A 311 17.58 -7.71 20.76
C SER A 311 17.40 -8.81 19.70
N GLU A 312 17.20 -10.06 20.09
CA GLU A 312 16.91 -11.15 19.15
C GLU A 312 15.46 -11.05 18.61
N ALA A 313 14.50 -10.64 19.46
CA ALA A 313 13.14 -10.39 19.03
C ALA A 313 13.09 -9.29 17.96
N ILE A 314 13.79 -8.20 18.16
CA ILE A 314 13.91 -7.10 17.19
C ILE A 314 14.57 -7.58 15.88
N LEU A 315 15.67 -8.36 15.96
CA LEU A 315 16.33 -8.87 14.75
C LEU A 315 15.43 -9.81 13.95
N PHE A 316 14.63 -10.64 14.60
CA PHE A 316 13.64 -11.46 13.92
C PHE A 316 12.59 -10.60 13.23
N THR A 317 12.07 -9.59 13.91
CA THR A 317 11.05 -8.66 13.37
C THR A 317 11.60 -7.87 12.18
N GLU A 318 12.86 -7.42 12.25
CA GLU A 318 13.53 -6.76 11.12
C GLU A 318 13.64 -7.68 9.91
N GLU A 319 14.07 -8.94 10.10
CA GLU A 319 14.15 -9.92 9.01
C GLU A 319 12.76 -10.25 8.44
N TYR A 320 11.76 -10.28 9.30
CA TYR A 320 10.36 -10.54 8.91
C TYR A 320 9.75 -9.37 8.11
N ALA A 321 10.04 -8.13 8.50
CA ALA A 321 9.50 -6.90 7.92
C ALA A 321 7.97 -6.93 7.77
N PRO A 322 7.22 -6.95 8.88
CA PRO A 322 5.80 -7.19 8.89
C PRO A 322 4.99 -6.06 8.25
N GLU A 323 3.80 -6.41 7.77
CA GLU A 323 2.76 -5.45 7.39
C GLU A 323 2.36 -4.59 8.61
N HIS A 324 1.97 -5.24 9.71
CA HIS A 324 1.63 -4.59 10.97
C HIS A 324 2.60 -5.01 12.06
N LEU A 325 3.16 -4.05 12.78
CA LEU A 325 3.99 -4.28 13.96
C LEU A 325 3.35 -3.64 15.18
N SER A 326 2.95 -4.45 16.17
CA SER A 326 2.54 -3.96 17.49
C SER A 326 3.68 -4.12 18.48
N ILE A 327 3.96 -3.11 19.29
CA ILE A 327 5.02 -3.11 20.29
C ILE A 327 4.35 -2.90 21.67
N LEU A 328 4.30 -3.98 22.45
CA LEU A 328 3.74 -4.02 23.79
C LEU A 328 4.89 -4.29 24.78
N ALA A 329 5.66 -3.26 25.07
CA ALA A 329 6.85 -3.31 25.92
C ALA A 329 6.90 -2.12 26.86
N ALA A 330 7.62 -2.26 27.98
CA ALA A 330 7.78 -1.18 28.97
C ALA A 330 8.42 0.09 28.38
N ASP A 331 9.33 -0.06 27.42
CA ASP A 331 9.96 1.03 26.66
C ASP A 331 9.76 0.76 25.15
N ASP A 332 8.55 1.01 24.68
CA ASP A 332 8.14 0.83 23.28
C ASP A 332 8.92 1.75 22.32
N GLU A 333 9.27 2.95 22.75
CA GLU A 333 10.08 3.91 21.98
C GLU A 333 11.55 3.42 21.81
N GLU A 334 12.15 2.74 22.80
CA GLU A 334 13.47 2.13 22.64
C GLU A 334 13.44 0.98 21.64
N VAL A 335 12.36 0.18 21.63
CA VAL A 335 12.16 -0.88 20.64
C VAL A 335 11.97 -0.26 19.25
N LEU A 336 11.08 0.73 19.12
CA LEU A 336 10.83 1.44 17.86
C LEU A 336 12.11 2.03 17.26
N ALA A 337 12.96 2.65 18.10
CA ALA A 337 14.22 3.26 17.64
C ALA A 337 15.20 2.26 16.99
N ARG A 338 14.90 0.95 17.05
CA ARG A 338 15.73 -0.14 16.53
C ARG A 338 15.03 -0.94 15.44
N VAL A 339 13.83 -0.53 15.04
CA VAL A 339 13.05 -1.15 13.97
C VAL A 339 12.94 -0.18 12.81
N ASP A 340 13.42 -0.59 11.63
CA ASP A 340 13.38 0.19 10.40
C ASP A 340 12.39 -0.40 9.37
N SER A 341 12.01 -1.68 9.53
CA SER A 341 11.28 -2.46 8.52
C SER A 341 9.91 -2.91 9.04
N ALA A 342 8.90 -2.04 8.91
CA ALA A 342 7.50 -2.37 9.15
C ALA A 342 6.59 -1.50 8.27
N GLY A 343 5.46 -2.04 7.84
CA GLY A 343 4.47 -1.29 7.06
C GLY A 343 3.75 -0.23 7.89
N SER A 344 3.31 -0.60 9.11
CA SER A 344 2.76 0.30 10.12
C SER A 344 3.15 -0.17 11.52
N VAL A 345 3.37 0.78 12.45
CA VAL A 345 3.77 0.46 13.84
C VAL A 345 2.74 1.01 14.82
N PHE A 346 2.38 0.17 15.80
CA PHE A 346 1.40 0.44 16.84
C PHE A 346 2.08 0.37 18.22
N LEU A 347 2.09 1.47 18.96
CA LEU A 347 2.83 1.60 20.21
C LEU A 347 1.92 1.55 21.43
N GLY A 348 2.26 0.69 22.36
CA GLY A 348 1.63 0.60 23.67
C GLY A 348 0.24 -0.06 23.69
N PRO A 349 -0.30 -0.31 24.88
CA PRO A 349 -1.48 -1.14 25.07
C PRO A 349 -2.79 -0.50 24.59
N GLU A 350 -2.83 0.82 24.38
CA GLU A 350 -4.03 1.55 23.96
C GLU A 350 -4.13 1.72 22.42
N THR A 351 -3.19 1.14 21.66
CA THR A 351 -3.10 1.32 20.21
C THR A 351 -3.27 -0.02 19.48
N PRO A 352 -4.50 -0.54 19.38
CA PRO A 352 -4.73 -1.77 18.64
C PRO A 352 -4.54 -1.56 17.12
N VAL A 353 -4.15 -2.61 16.39
CA VAL A 353 -4.05 -2.61 14.92
C VAL A 353 -5.35 -2.14 14.28
N ALA A 354 -6.49 -2.54 14.82
CA ALA A 354 -7.81 -2.11 14.38
C ALA A 354 -8.00 -0.58 14.38
N ALA A 355 -7.29 0.18 15.22
CA ALA A 355 -7.35 1.64 15.16
C ALA A 355 -6.81 2.16 13.83
N GLY A 356 -5.68 1.61 13.36
CA GLY A 356 -5.09 1.94 12.06
C GLY A 356 -5.93 1.46 10.89
N ASP A 357 -6.54 0.29 11.01
CA ASP A 357 -7.35 -0.31 9.96
C ASP A 357 -8.63 0.46 9.65
N TYR A 358 -9.19 1.14 10.68
CA TYR A 358 -10.52 1.74 10.52
C TYR A 358 -10.55 3.25 10.68
N ALA A 359 -9.86 3.84 11.67
CA ALA A 359 -10.24 5.17 12.10
C ALA A 359 -9.14 6.12 12.58
N SER A 360 -7.93 5.68 12.90
CA SER A 360 -6.88 6.56 13.45
C SER A 360 -6.34 7.58 12.44
N GLY A 361 -6.49 7.30 11.15
CA GLY A 361 -6.05 8.19 10.07
C GLY A 361 -4.89 7.64 9.23
N THR A 362 -4.14 6.69 9.72
CA THR A 362 -3.11 5.97 8.96
C THR A 362 -3.73 5.10 7.87
N ASN A 363 -2.92 4.53 6.99
CA ASN A 363 -3.42 3.69 5.89
C ASN A 363 -3.12 2.23 6.15
N HIS A 364 -4.10 1.36 5.93
CA HIS A 364 -3.95 -0.09 6.07
C HIS A 364 -3.60 -0.82 4.76
N VAL A 365 -3.50 -0.11 3.63
CA VAL A 365 -2.98 -0.69 2.39
C VAL A 365 -1.47 -0.68 2.49
N LEU A 366 -0.91 -1.76 2.97
CA LEU A 366 0.48 -1.88 3.41
C LEU A 366 1.23 -2.97 2.62
N PRO A 367 2.55 -2.87 2.51
CA PRO A 367 3.36 -3.91 1.87
C PRO A 367 3.43 -5.15 2.76
N THR A 368 3.22 -6.33 2.16
CA THR A 368 3.33 -7.65 2.79
C THR A 368 4.55 -8.40 2.28
N ASN A 369 4.80 -9.61 2.77
CA ASN A 369 5.86 -10.50 2.31
C ASN A 369 7.25 -9.84 2.28
N GLY A 370 7.61 -9.19 3.38
CA GLY A 370 8.88 -8.46 3.50
C GLY A 370 8.97 -7.19 2.64
N GLY A 371 7.88 -6.78 2.01
CA GLY A 371 7.83 -5.57 1.19
C GLY A 371 8.17 -4.29 1.97
N ALA A 372 7.98 -4.30 3.30
CA ALA A 372 8.32 -3.19 4.18
C ALA A 372 9.83 -2.86 4.23
N HIS A 373 10.72 -3.74 3.76
CA HIS A 373 12.13 -3.42 3.57
C HIS A 373 12.38 -2.33 2.52
N VAL A 374 11.47 -2.13 1.57
CA VAL A 374 11.70 -1.28 0.40
C VAL A 374 10.54 -0.33 0.08
N ALA A 375 9.39 -0.50 0.70
CA ALA A 375 8.20 0.30 0.45
C ALA A 375 7.46 0.61 1.76
N GLY A 376 6.88 1.80 1.84
CA GLY A 376 5.89 2.14 2.87
C GLY A 376 4.47 1.84 2.41
N GLY A 377 3.50 2.05 3.30
CA GLY A 377 2.08 1.95 2.98
C GLY A 377 1.61 3.00 1.97
N LEU A 378 0.39 2.82 1.50
CA LEU A 378 -0.26 3.76 0.58
C LEU A 378 -0.33 5.15 1.23
N SER A 379 0.14 6.16 0.50
CA SER A 379 0.29 7.52 0.99
C SER A 379 0.01 8.52 -0.13
N VAL A 380 -0.02 9.81 0.19
CA VAL A 380 -0.14 10.88 -0.81
C VAL A 380 0.98 10.80 -1.86
N GLU A 381 2.20 10.45 -1.45
CA GLU A 381 3.34 10.34 -2.36
C GLU A 381 3.13 9.28 -3.46
N THR A 382 2.34 8.25 -3.17
CA THR A 382 1.97 7.21 -4.13
C THR A 382 1.29 7.79 -5.38
N PHE A 383 0.58 8.90 -5.24
CA PHE A 383 -0.21 9.56 -6.29
C PHE A 383 0.48 10.79 -6.88
N LEU A 384 1.69 11.11 -6.43
CA LEU A 384 2.45 12.26 -6.89
C LEU A 384 3.61 11.85 -7.78
N ARG A 385 3.89 12.70 -8.76
CA ARG A 385 5.14 12.70 -9.51
C ARG A 385 5.94 13.95 -9.20
N SER A 386 7.24 13.82 -9.05
CA SER A 386 8.12 14.97 -8.85
C SER A 386 8.94 15.27 -10.10
N THR A 387 9.11 16.56 -10.39
CA THR A 387 9.95 17.06 -11.48
C THR A 387 11.01 17.97 -10.90
N THR A 388 12.27 17.76 -11.28
CA THR A 388 13.34 18.71 -10.94
C THR A 388 13.26 19.94 -11.83
N VAL A 389 13.52 21.10 -11.23
CA VAL A 389 13.58 22.40 -11.93
C VAL A 389 14.97 22.99 -11.69
N GLN A 390 15.61 23.45 -12.77
CA GLN A 390 16.94 24.03 -12.71
C GLN A 390 16.93 25.35 -13.46
N ARG A 391 17.59 26.35 -12.88
CA ARG A 391 17.90 27.64 -13.51
C ARG A 391 19.33 28.04 -13.17
N LEU A 392 20.12 28.36 -14.19
CA LEU A 392 21.45 28.94 -14.06
C LEU A 392 21.43 30.37 -14.58
N SER A 393 22.15 31.23 -13.90
CA SER A 393 22.56 32.51 -14.48
C SER A 393 23.79 32.33 -15.40
N ALA A 394 24.17 33.35 -16.15
CA ALA A 394 25.39 33.30 -16.96
C ALA A 394 26.65 33.05 -16.09
N SER A 395 26.76 33.70 -14.91
CA SER A 395 27.85 33.45 -13.96
C SER A 395 27.83 32.01 -13.40
N GLY A 396 26.68 31.51 -13.02
CA GLY A 396 26.54 30.12 -12.52
C GLY A 396 26.87 29.10 -13.58
N LEU A 397 26.52 29.35 -14.85
CA LEU A 397 26.91 28.46 -15.94
C LEU A 397 28.42 28.53 -16.23
N SER A 398 29.03 29.73 -16.17
CA SER A 398 30.47 29.89 -16.36
C SER A 398 31.26 29.16 -15.28
N GLU A 399 30.82 29.21 -14.01
CA GLU A 399 31.46 28.48 -12.90
C GLU A 399 31.45 26.97 -13.13
N LEU A 400 30.35 26.40 -13.67
CA LEU A 400 30.21 24.98 -13.95
C LEU A 400 30.79 24.55 -15.30
N GLY A 401 31.13 25.51 -16.17
CA GLY A 401 31.43 25.27 -17.59
C GLY A 401 32.58 24.32 -17.80
N GLU A 402 33.72 24.48 -17.11
CA GLU A 402 34.88 23.59 -17.23
C GLU A 402 34.54 22.18 -16.76
N THR A 403 33.83 22.03 -15.63
CA THR A 403 33.41 20.71 -15.11
C THR A 403 32.52 19.98 -16.09
N ILE A 404 31.50 20.67 -16.64
CA ILE A 404 30.55 20.06 -17.57
C ILE A 404 31.25 19.65 -18.87
N THR A 405 32.05 20.54 -19.46
CA THR A 405 32.71 20.27 -20.74
C THR A 405 33.74 19.14 -20.62
N THR A 406 34.53 19.13 -19.53
CA THR A 406 35.50 18.05 -19.28
C THR A 406 34.82 16.68 -19.16
N LEU A 407 33.69 16.57 -18.38
CA LEU A 407 32.98 15.33 -18.25
C LEU A 407 32.33 14.90 -19.56
N ALA A 408 31.69 15.81 -20.26
CA ALA A 408 31.05 15.52 -21.56
C ALA A 408 32.05 15.03 -22.60
N GLU A 409 33.24 15.61 -22.66
CA GLU A 409 34.33 15.17 -23.55
C GLU A 409 34.87 13.79 -23.17
N ALA A 410 35.04 13.53 -21.85
CA ALA A 410 35.48 12.23 -21.36
C ALA A 410 34.48 11.11 -21.71
N GLU A 411 33.19 11.43 -21.77
CA GLU A 411 32.12 10.52 -22.22
C GLU A 411 31.98 10.44 -23.75
N GLY A 412 32.73 11.24 -24.50
CA GLY A 412 32.62 11.31 -25.97
C GLY A 412 31.39 12.09 -26.46
N LEU A 413 30.76 12.88 -25.60
CA LEU A 413 29.55 13.65 -25.86
C LEU A 413 29.89 15.12 -26.24
N GLU A 414 30.61 15.31 -27.35
CA GLU A 414 31.11 16.63 -27.81
C GLU A 414 29.98 17.66 -27.96
N ALA A 415 28.80 17.27 -28.44
CA ALA A 415 27.67 18.18 -28.60
C ALA A 415 27.17 18.74 -27.27
N HIS A 416 27.27 18.00 -26.16
CA HIS A 416 26.97 18.51 -24.82
C HIS A 416 27.97 19.58 -24.40
N ALA A 417 29.27 19.36 -24.61
CA ALA A 417 30.30 20.33 -24.34
C ALA A 417 30.13 21.61 -25.22
N ALA A 418 29.85 21.44 -26.50
CA ALA A 418 29.57 22.54 -27.42
C ALA A 418 28.35 23.38 -26.98
N SER A 419 27.28 22.72 -26.53
CA SER A 419 26.07 23.39 -26.02
C SER A 419 26.36 24.34 -24.84
N VAL A 420 27.31 24.00 -23.96
CA VAL A 420 27.72 24.80 -22.83
C VAL A 420 28.61 25.98 -23.31
N ARG A 421 29.62 25.70 -24.16
CA ARG A 421 30.52 26.71 -24.71
C ARG A 421 29.75 27.81 -25.45
N THR A 422 28.84 27.45 -26.34
CA THR A 422 28.00 28.40 -27.09
C THR A 422 27.26 29.39 -26.18
N ARG A 423 26.77 28.92 -25.00
CA ARG A 423 26.06 29.77 -24.05
C ARG A 423 27.02 30.72 -23.29
N ILE A 424 28.20 30.24 -22.95
CA ILE A 424 29.23 31.06 -22.26
C ILE A 424 29.75 32.15 -23.21
N GLU A 425 30.13 31.79 -24.45
CA GLU A 425 30.59 32.72 -25.48
C GLU A 425 29.52 33.76 -25.84
N GLY A 426 28.26 33.36 -25.92
CA GLY A 426 27.14 34.28 -26.19
C GLY A 426 26.93 35.29 -25.07
N ALA A 427 27.08 34.88 -23.81
CA ALA A 427 26.95 35.75 -22.66
C ALA A 427 28.11 36.76 -22.55
N GLU A 428 29.33 36.37 -22.92
CA GLU A 428 30.51 37.23 -22.99
C GLU A 428 30.36 38.29 -24.09
N ALA A 429 29.84 37.93 -25.27
CA ALA A 429 29.60 38.86 -26.37
C ALA A 429 28.55 39.95 -26.06
N GLU A 430 27.56 39.66 -25.22
CA GLU A 430 26.55 40.64 -24.78
C GLU A 430 27.09 41.62 -23.74
N THR A 431 28.19 41.27 -23.05
CA THR A 431 28.81 42.11 -22.01
C THR A 431 29.92 43.04 -22.53
N GLU A 432 30.40 42.83 -23.77
CA GLU A 432 31.34 43.77 -24.38
C GLU A 432 30.62 45.08 -24.79
N PRO A 433 31.05 46.25 -24.28
CA PRO A 433 30.44 47.50 -24.70
C PRO A 433 30.67 47.68 -26.21
N THR A 434 29.59 47.85 -26.96
CA THR A 434 29.70 48.34 -28.34
C THR A 434 30.30 49.75 -28.28
N ASP A 435 31.63 49.88 -28.49
CA ASP A 435 32.29 51.14 -28.83
C ASP A 435 31.66 51.61 -30.14
N SER A 436 30.60 52.38 -30.04
CA SER A 436 30.06 53.15 -31.15
C SER A 436 30.63 54.54 -31.08
N GLU A 437 31.52 54.82 -32.03
CA GLU A 437 32.04 56.14 -32.38
C GLU A 437 30.95 57.24 -32.47
#